data_215793c363426c0a0f008621e1b332a7
#
_entry.id   215793c363426c0a0f008621e1b332a7
#
_cell.length_a   1.000
_cell.length_b   1.000
_cell.length_c   1.000
_cell.angle_alpha   90.00
_cell.angle_beta   90.00
_cell.angle_gamma   90.00
#
_symmetry.space_group_name_H-M   'P 1'
#
loop_
_entity.id
_entity.type
_entity.pdbx_description
1 polymer ?
#
loop_
_entity_poly.entity_id
_entity_poly.type
_entity_poly.pdbx_seq_one_letter_code
_entity_poly.pdbx_strand_id
1 'polypeptide(L)'
;MPTKVSLSDSDLFSSQQVASEADQTSKFEERLNPLGRILEIEGYHVWCCSPIYGPDGRVHVFYSRWKNEYKFSGWVSACEVAHAVADSPEGPYQDLGVVLKGRGGDAWDSWAIHNPTIQNVGDRYALFYMGSDGSSLDIEQSDLPSLSDKAYERYYTALV
;
A
#
# COMPACT_ATOMS: atom_id res chain seq x y z
N MET A 1 -6.19 47.34 -10.14
CA MET A 1 -6.35 47.04 -8.68
C MET A 1 -7.33 45.88 -8.57
N PRO A 2 -6.96 44.73 -8.04
CA PRO A 2 -7.89 43.61 -7.86
C PRO A 2 -8.80 43.87 -6.66
N THR A 3 -10.09 43.75 -6.86
CA THR A 3 -11.14 43.91 -5.84
C THR A 3 -11.06 42.70 -4.88
N LYS A 4 -10.83 42.96 -3.61
CA LYS A 4 -10.94 41.94 -2.55
C LYS A 4 -12.42 41.58 -2.41
N VAL A 5 -12.76 40.30 -2.67
CA VAL A 5 -14.05 39.73 -2.30
C VAL A 5 -13.93 39.34 -0.81
N SER A 6 -14.70 40.00 0.03
CA SER A 6 -14.88 39.63 1.44
C SER A 6 -15.96 38.55 1.50
N LEU A 7 -15.57 37.31 1.88
CA LEU A 7 -16.52 36.26 2.24
C LEU A 7 -17.06 36.57 3.64
N SER A 8 -18.39 36.58 3.80
CA SER A 8 -19.05 36.76 5.07
C SER A 8 -19.06 35.48 5.89
N ASP A 9 -19.02 35.59 7.22
CA ASP A 9 -19.04 34.45 8.17
C ASP A 9 -20.31 33.56 8.06
N SER A 10 -21.26 33.89 7.22
CA SER A 10 -22.46 33.08 6.97
C SER A 10 -22.25 31.93 5.98
N ASP A 11 -21.07 31.84 5.32
CA ASP A 11 -20.74 30.77 4.36
C ASP A 11 -19.98 29.61 4.99
N LEU A 12 -19.74 29.66 6.29
CA LEU A 12 -19.21 28.54 7.04
C LEU A 12 -20.33 27.53 7.31
N PHE A 13 -20.24 26.38 6.64
CA PHE A 13 -21.13 25.22 6.83
C PHE A 13 -21.43 25.00 8.31
N SER A 14 -22.73 25.01 8.66
CA SER A 14 -23.14 24.74 10.04
C SER A 14 -22.72 23.32 10.41
N SER A 15 -22.00 23.18 11.52
CA SER A 15 -21.53 21.91 12.07
C SER A 15 -22.66 20.89 12.34
N GLN A 16 -23.92 21.33 12.33
CA GLN A 16 -25.08 20.48 12.50
C GLN A 16 -25.49 19.73 11.21
N GLN A 17 -25.22 20.25 10.02
CA GLN A 17 -25.53 19.53 8.77
C GLN A 17 -24.53 18.40 8.49
N VAL A 18 -23.26 18.57 8.87
CA VAL A 18 -22.25 17.53 8.69
C VAL A 18 -22.48 16.34 9.63
N ALA A 19 -22.98 16.57 10.85
CA ALA A 19 -23.27 15.49 11.82
C ALA A 19 -24.50 14.63 11.43
N SER A 20 -25.47 15.15 10.68
CA SER A 20 -26.66 14.38 10.27
C SER A 20 -26.41 13.46 9.06
N GLU A 21 -25.38 13.74 8.23
CA GLU A 21 -25.00 12.88 7.10
C GLU A 21 -24.04 11.75 7.53
N ALA A 22 -23.28 11.94 8.61
CA ALA A 22 -22.32 10.96 9.11
C ALA A 22 -22.93 9.74 9.79
N ASP A 23 -24.22 9.76 10.11
CA ASP A 23 -24.92 8.66 10.81
C ASP A 23 -25.81 7.79 9.87
N GLN A 24 -25.71 7.98 8.56
CA GLN A 24 -26.35 7.10 7.60
C GLN A 24 -25.40 6.00 7.18
N THR A 25 -25.53 4.83 7.79
CA THR A 25 -24.89 3.60 7.30
C THR A 25 -25.25 3.40 5.84
N SER A 26 -24.27 3.36 4.96
CA SER A 26 -24.54 3.19 3.53
C SER A 26 -25.10 1.79 3.27
N LYS A 27 -25.98 1.66 2.26
CA LYS A 27 -26.48 0.34 1.82
C LYS A 27 -25.35 -0.61 1.39
N PHE A 28 -24.18 -0.08 1.11
CA PHE A 28 -22.97 -0.84 0.83
C PHE A 28 -22.40 -1.45 2.11
N GLU A 29 -22.29 -0.67 3.19
CA GLU A 29 -21.80 -1.15 4.50
C GLU A 29 -22.66 -2.26 5.07
N GLU A 30 -24.00 -2.17 4.93
CA GLU A 30 -24.93 -3.22 5.36
C GLU A 30 -24.72 -4.57 4.66
N ARG A 31 -24.04 -4.56 3.49
CA ARG A 31 -23.73 -5.76 2.70
C ARG A 31 -22.33 -6.29 2.91
N LEU A 32 -21.49 -5.58 3.65
CA LEU A 32 -20.14 -6.04 3.96
C LEU A 32 -20.20 -7.19 4.96
N ASN A 33 -19.60 -8.31 4.57
CA ASN A 33 -19.42 -9.47 5.44
C ASN A 33 -17.90 -9.66 5.65
N PRO A 34 -17.35 -9.30 6.82
CA PRO A 34 -15.93 -9.43 7.07
C PRO A 34 -15.53 -10.90 7.16
N LEU A 35 -14.61 -11.33 6.31
CA LEU A 35 -14.09 -12.71 6.27
C LEU A 35 -12.82 -12.88 7.12
N GLY A 36 -12.30 -11.79 7.71
CA GLY A 36 -10.99 -11.79 8.38
C GLY A 36 -9.84 -11.63 7.39
N ARG A 37 -8.67 -12.12 7.78
CA ARG A 37 -7.47 -12.08 6.93
C ARG A 37 -7.43 -13.30 6.03
N ILE A 38 -7.42 -13.09 4.73
CA ILE A 38 -7.44 -14.15 3.72
C ILE A 38 -6.05 -14.46 3.13
N LEU A 39 -5.07 -13.59 3.38
CA LEU A 39 -3.67 -13.76 2.96
C LEU A 39 -2.75 -13.30 4.08
N GLU A 40 -2.00 -14.25 4.65
CA GLU A 40 -0.99 -14.01 5.67
C GLU A 40 0.27 -14.80 5.31
N ILE A 41 1.43 -14.17 5.47
CA ILE A 41 2.74 -14.80 5.24
C ILE A 41 3.55 -14.73 6.52
N GLU A 42 3.98 -15.87 7.03
CA GLU A 42 4.77 -15.93 8.25
C GLU A 42 6.07 -15.12 8.12
N GLY A 43 6.35 -14.29 9.12
CA GLY A 43 7.54 -13.44 9.16
C GLY A 43 7.45 -12.16 8.33
N TYR A 44 6.30 -11.88 7.70
CA TYR A 44 6.10 -10.71 6.85
C TYR A 44 4.88 -9.88 7.26
N HIS A 45 5.00 -8.58 7.05
CA HIS A 45 3.83 -7.70 6.88
C HIS A 45 3.29 -7.90 5.47
N VAL A 46 1.97 -7.99 5.33
CA VAL A 46 1.25 -8.05 4.05
C VAL A 46 0.36 -6.82 3.92
N TRP A 47 0.44 -6.13 2.78
CA TRP A 47 -0.23 -4.86 2.56
C TRP A 47 -0.63 -4.64 1.09
N CYS A 48 -1.57 -3.75 0.83
CA CYS A 48 -1.91 -3.24 -0.51
C CYS A 48 -2.12 -4.34 -1.56
N CYS A 49 -3.08 -5.22 -1.31
CA CYS A 49 -3.43 -6.28 -2.24
C CYS A 49 -4.18 -5.75 -3.47
N SER A 50 -3.79 -6.17 -4.66
CA SER A 50 -4.46 -5.87 -5.93
C SER A 50 -4.86 -7.17 -6.64
N PRO A 51 -6.15 -7.56 -6.57
CA PRO A 51 -6.64 -8.77 -7.20
C PRO A 51 -7.02 -8.55 -8.67
N ILE A 52 -6.89 -9.62 -9.47
CA ILE A 52 -7.37 -9.71 -10.85
C ILE A 52 -7.70 -11.15 -11.21
N TYR A 53 -8.70 -11.38 -12.04
CA TYR A 53 -8.91 -12.69 -12.63
C TYR A 53 -7.92 -12.95 -13.75
N GLY A 54 -7.22 -14.07 -13.68
CA GLY A 54 -6.31 -14.53 -14.72
C GLY A 54 -7.02 -15.22 -15.87
N PRO A 55 -6.32 -15.51 -16.98
CA PRO A 55 -6.86 -16.23 -18.11
C PRO A 55 -7.17 -17.71 -17.80
N ASP A 56 -6.64 -18.22 -16.69
CA ASP A 56 -6.90 -19.54 -16.12
C ASP A 56 -8.18 -19.59 -15.27
N GLY A 57 -8.90 -18.46 -15.14
CA GLY A 57 -10.11 -18.32 -14.35
C GLY A 57 -9.88 -18.20 -12.83
N ARG A 58 -8.61 -18.19 -12.39
CA ARG A 58 -8.23 -18.06 -10.98
C ARG A 58 -8.08 -16.59 -10.57
N VAL A 59 -8.12 -16.34 -9.27
CA VAL A 59 -7.85 -15.01 -8.71
C VAL A 59 -6.37 -14.89 -8.42
N HIS A 60 -5.71 -13.98 -9.11
CA HIS A 60 -4.32 -13.61 -8.89
C HIS A 60 -4.28 -12.34 -8.04
N VAL A 61 -3.46 -12.32 -7.00
CA VAL A 61 -3.29 -11.16 -6.12
C VAL A 61 -1.82 -10.75 -6.13
N PHE A 62 -1.57 -9.51 -6.53
CA PHE A 62 -0.27 -8.88 -6.35
C PHE A 62 -0.32 -8.04 -5.08
N TYR A 63 0.66 -8.18 -4.20
CA TYR A 63 0.62 -7.57 -2.89
C TYR A 63 2.00 -7.12 -2.44
N SER A 64 2.01 -6.07 -1.63
CA SER A 64 3.20 -5.59 -0.94
C SER A 64 3.53 -6.49 0.23
N ARG A 65 4.82 -6.84 0.42
CA ARG A 65 5.28 -7.48 1.64
C ARG A 65 6.68 -7.03 2.01
N TRP A 66 7.00 -7.07 3.30
CA TRP A 66 8.35 -6.87 3.81
C TRP A 66 8.51 -7.65 5.12
N LYS A 67 9.74 -8.03 5.44
CA LYS A 67 10.02 -8.78 6.65
C LYS A 67 9.73 -7.97 7.91
N ASN A 68 9.24 -8.63 8.95
CA ASN A 68 8.89 -8.02 10.23
C ASN A 68 10.06 -7.28 10.89
N GLU A 69 11.32 -7.69 10.63
CA GLU A 69 12.53 -7.03 11.13
C GLU A 69 12.65 -5.56 10.72
N TYR A 70 12.08 -5.18 9.57
CA TYR A 70 12.01 -3.79 9.12
C TYR A 70 10.87 -2.99 9.74
N LYS A 71 10.18 -3.56 10.74
CA LYS A 71 9.08 -2.91 11.46
C LYS A 71 7.96 -2.46 10.52
N PHE A 72 7.04 -1.62 11.03
CA PHE A 72 5.93 -1.14 10.21
C PHE A 72 6.39 -0.29 9.01
N SER A 73 7.37 0.59 9.22
CA SER A 73 7.87 1.50 8.17
C SER A 73 8.72 0.81 7.08
N GLY A 74 8.93 -0.50 7.16
CA GLY A 74 9.56 -1.29 6.10
C GLY A 74 8.87 -1.19 4.74
N TRP A 75 7.62 -0.70 4.70
CA TRP A 75 6.90 -0.51 3.43
C TRP A 75 7.59 0.47 2.47
N VAL A 76 8.32 1.48 2.96
CA VAL A 76 9.08 2.43 2.14
C VAL A 76 10.56 2.08 2.01
N SER A 77 11.08 1.19 2.86
CA SER A 77 12.52 0.94 2.92
C SER A 77 12.96 -0.47 2.49
N ALA A 78 12.06 -1.46 2.50
CA ALA A 78 12.41 -2.86 2.25
C ALA A 78 11.28 -3.66 1.61
N CYS A 79 10.25 -2.99 1.12
CA CYS A 79 9.08 -3.63 0.55
C CYS A 79 9.39 -4.23 -0.83
N GLU A 80 8.79 -5.37 -1.08
CA GLU A 80 8.79 -6.07 -2.35
C GLU A 80 7.35 -6.38 -2.77
N VAL A 81 7.11 -6.59 -4.05
CA VAL A 81 5.82 -7.07 -4.56
C VAL A 81 5.89 -8.57 -4.76
N ALA A 82 4.95 -9.27 -4.17
CA ALA A 82 4.78 -10.71 -4.30
C ALA A 82 3.46 -11.05 -4.99
N HIS A 83 3.30 -12.30 -5.37
CA HIS A 83 2.16 -12.83 -6.09
C HIS A 83 1.57 -14.04 -5.35
N ALA A 84 0.27 -14.07 -5.21
CA ALA A 84 -0.47 -15.21 -4.71
C ALA A 84 -1.64 -15.54 -5.63
N VAL A 85 -2.16 -16.75 -5.54
CA VAL A 85 -3.25 -17.23 -6.38
C VAL A 85 -4.23 -18.08 -5.57
N ALA A 86 -5.52 -17.98 -5.91
CA ALA A 86 -6.59 -18.79 -5.34
C ALA A 86 -7.63 -19.15 -6.39
N ASP A 87 -8.42 -20.19 -6.12
CA ASP A 87 -9.52 -20.59 -7.00
C ASP A 87 -10.78 -19.71 -6.80
N SER A 88 -10.86 -19.03 -5.65
CA SER A 88 -11.93 -18.06 -5.34
C SER A 88 -11.40 -16.82 -4.62
N PRO A 89 -12.14 -15.68 -4.65
CA PRO A 89 -11.71 -14.46 -3.97
C PRO A 89 -11.51 -14.61 -2.46
N GLU A 90 -12.23 -15.53 -1.83
CA GLU A 90 -12.16 -15.82 -0.41
C GLU A 90 -10.92 -16.64 -0.03
N GLY A 91 -10.20 -17.16 -1.00
CA GLY A 91 -9.03 -18.02 -0.82
C GLY A 91 -9.39 -19.51 -0.66
N PRO A 92 -8.52 -20.33 -0.07
CA PRO A 92 -7.21 -19.96 0.45
C PRO A 92 -6.22 -19.57 -0.65
N TYR A 93 -5.37 -18.57 -0.36
CA TYR A 93 -4.35 -18.13 -1.30
C TYR A 93 -3.04 -18.91 -1.13
N GLN A 94 -2.49 -19.33 -2.25
CA GLN A 94 -1.15 -19.90 -2.34
C GLN A 94 -0.15 -18.79 -2.69
N ASP A 95 0.83 -18.51 -1.81
CA ASP A 95 1.95 -17.62 -2.13
C ASP A 95 2.86 -18.25 -3.19
N LEU A 96 3.11 -17.53 -4.26
CA LEU A 96 4.02 -17.89 -5.35
C LEU A 96 5.37 -17.16 -5.27
N GLY A 97 5.53 -16.29 -4.27
CA GLY A 97 6.77 -15.57 -4.02
C GLY A 97 6.86 -14.20 -4.67
N VAL A 98 8.08 -13.66 -4.65
CA VAL A 98 8.41 -12.30 -5.12
C VAL A 98 8.39 -12.22 -6.64
N VAL A 99 7.75 -11.19 -7.16
CA VAL A 99 7.75 -10.86 -8.61
C VAL A 99 8.55 -9.60 -8.92
N LEU A 100 8.58 -8.64 -7.98
CA LEU A 100 9.38 -7.42 -8.10
C LEU A 100 10.00 -7.08 -6.75
N LYS A 101 11.24 -6.61 -6.77
CA LYS A 101 11.95 -6.08 -5.60
C LYS A 101 12.80 -4.89 -6.01
N GLY A 102 13.25 -4.11 -5.05
CA GLY A 102 14.16 -3.01 -5.27
C GLY A 102 15.32 -3.40 -6.18
N ARG A 103 15.61 -2.58 -7.19
CA ARG A 103 16.62 -2.89 -8.23
C ARG A 103 18.05 -2.68 -7.76
N GLY A 104 18.23 -2.02 -6.62
CA GLY A 104 19.55 -1.65 -6.13
C GLY A 104 20.24 -0.55 -6.95
N GLY A 105 21.48 -0.22 -6.58
CA GLY A 105 22.29 0.81 -7.25
C GLY A 105 21.59 2.17 -7.26
N ASP A 106 21.76 2.92 -8.35
CA ASP A 106 21.23 4.28 -8.53
C ASP A 106 19.80 4.31 -9.10
N ALA A 107 19.07 3.19 -9.05
CA ALA A 107 17.69 3.15 -9.54
C ALA A 107 16.76 3.92 -8.60
N TRP A 108 15.77 4.64 -9.16
CA TRP A 108 14.76 5.39 -8.39
C TRP A 108 13.89 4.50 -7.47
N ASP A 109 13.91 3.21 -7.68
CA ASP A 109 13.25 2.17 -6.90
C ASP A 109 14.27 1.17 -6.33
N SER A 110 15.45 1.66 -5.95
CA SER A 110 16.54 0.79 -5.51
C SER A 110 16.28 0.07 -4.20
N TRP A 111 15.53 0.67 -3.29
CA TRP A 111 15.27 0.13 -1.95
C TRP A 111 13.97 -0.64 -1.85
N ALA A 112 12.86 -0.04 -2.28
CA ALA A 112 11.56 -0.65 -2.10
C ALA A 112 10.66 -0.46 -3.32
N ILE A 113 9.79 -1.45 -3.53
CA ILE A 113 8.70 -1.43 -4.50
C ILE A 113 7.42 -1.79 -3.75
N HIS A 114 6.40 -0.91 -3.82
CA HIS A 114 5.18 -1.09 -3.03
C HIS A 114 3.92 -0.60 -3.76
N ASN A 115 2.76 -0.78 -3.14
CA ASN A 115 1.44 -0.38 -3.63
C ASN A 115 1.17 -0.87 -5.07
N PRO A 116 1.25 -2.19 -5.32
CA PRO A 116 0.98 -2.73 -6.65
C PRO A 116 -0.48 -2.50 -7.05
N THR A 117 -0.69 -2.19 -8.33
CA THR A 117 -2.01 -2.16 -8.94
C THR A 117 -1.93 -2.89 -10.27
N ILE A 118 -2.63 -4.01 -10.40
CA ILE A 118 -2.69 -4.81 -11.62
C ILE A 118 -3.96 -4.46 -12.41
N GLN A 119 -3.83 -4.30 -13.72
CA GLN A 119 -4.96 -3.99 -14.61
C GLN A 119 -4.82 -4.68 -15.96
N ASN A 120 -5.96 -4.95 -16.59
CA ASN A 120 -6.01 -5.32 -18.01
C ASN A 120 -5.83 -4.08 -18.88
N VAL A 121 -4.87 -4.14 -19.81
CA VAL A 121 -4.61 -3.08 -20.79
C VAL A 121 -4.54 -3.72 -22.17
N GLY A 122 -5.68 -3.73 -22.88
CA GLY A 122 -5.82 -4.42 -24.15
C GLY A 122 -5.67 -5.93 -24.00
N ASP A 123 -4.67 -6.50 -24.66
CA ASP A 123 -4.31 -7.93 -24.63
C ASP A 123 -3.25 -8.29 -23.57
N ARG A 124 -2.89 -7.35 -22.70
CA ARG A 124 -1.82 -7.47 -21.71
C ARG A 124 -2.29 -7.12 -20.31
N TYR A 125 -1.51 -7.56 -19.33
CA TYR A 125 -1.60 -7.09 -17.95
C TYR A 125 -0.53 -6.04 -17.70
N ALA A 126 -0.93 -4.93 -17.06
CA ALA A 126 -0.01 -3.89 -16.61
C ALA A 126 0.01 -3.87 -15.07
N LEU A 127 1.20 -3.98 -14.50
CA LEU A 127 1.42 -3.85 -13.06
C LEU A 127 2.07 -2.48 -12.79
N PHE A 128 1.31 -1.60 -12.16
CA PHE A 128 1.79 -0.30 -11.69
C PHE A 128 2.26 -0.43 -10.25
N TYR A 129 3.28 0.31 -9.88
CA TYR A 129 3.82 0.32 -8.52
C TYR A 129 4.47 1.66 -8.16
N MET A 130 4.70 1.86 -6.88
CA MET A 130 5.51 2.95 -6.36
C MET A 130 6.87 2.41 -5.93
N GLY A 131 7.91 3.21 -6.09
CA GLY A 131 9.26 2.87 -5.65
C GLY A 131 9.85 3.93 -4.74
N SER A 132 10.84 3.53 -3.98
CA SER A 132 11.66 4.42 -3.18
C SER A 132 13.13 4.05 -3.32
N ASP A 133 13.98 5.04 -3.13
CA ASP A 133 15.42 4.87 -3.01
C ASP A 133 15.91 5.44 -1.67
N GLY A 134 17.07 5.05 -1.27
CA GLY A 134 17.72 5.56 -0.06
C GLY A 134 18.75 6.65 -0.34
N SER A 135 18.78 7.23 -1.53
CA SER A 135 19.84 8.14 -1.99
C SER A 135 20.04 9.39 -1.11
N SER A 136 18.98 9.82 -0.41
CA SER A 136 19.03 10.95 0.52
C SER A 136 19.49 10.58 1.94
N LEU A 137 19.72 9.30 2.21
CA LEU A 137 20.06 8.79 3.53
C LEU A 137 21.55 8.47 3.62
N ASP A 138 22.10 8.63 4.83
CA ASP A 138 23.49 8.31 5.19
C ASP A 138 23.61 6.92 5.85
N ILE A 139 22.77 5.97 5.45
CA ILE A 139 22.71 4.62 6.00
C ILE A 139 22.46 3.59 4.90
N GLU A 140 23.00 2.41 5.08
CA GLU A 140 22.70 1.27 4.21
C GLU A 140 21.35 0.63 4.59
N GLN A 141 20.60 0.19 3.60
CA GLN A 141 19.31 -0.48 3.80
C GLN A 141 19.40 -1.66 4.79
N SER A 142 20.49 -2.44 4.72
CA SER A 142 20.75 -3.61 5.57
C SER A 142 20.91 -3.27 7.04
N ASP A 143 21.23 -2.03 7.38
CA ASP A 143 21.47 -1.59 8.75
C ASP A 143 20.20 -1.11 9.45
N LEU A 144 19.14 -0.84 8.69
CA LEU A 144 17.87 -0.37 9.23
C LEU A 144 17.28 -1.24 10.35
N PRO A 145 17.25 -2.58 10.24
CA PRO A 145 16.70 -3.43 11.29
C PRO A 145 17.42 -3.31 12.64
N SER A 146 18.71 -2.92 12.63
CA SER A 146 19.53 -2.79 13.83
C SER A 146 19.29 -1.49 14.60
N LEU A 147 18.57 -0.53 14.00
CA LEU A 147 18.34 0.77 14.60
C LEU A 147 17.36 0.68 15.78
N SER A 148 17.55 1.55 16.79
CA SER A 148 16.52 1.79 17.80
C SER A 148 15.25 2.37 17.14
N ASP A 149 14.10 2.19 17.77
CA ASP A 149 12.82 2.69 17.25
C ASP A 149 12.86 4.19 16.95
N LYS A 150 13.47 4.98 17.83
CA LYS A 150 13.61 6.42 17.64
C LYS A 150 14.51 6.80 16.45
N ALA A 151 15.58 6.04 16.22
CA ALA A 151 16.45 6.26 15.07
C ALA A 151 15.77 5.85 13.77
N TYR A 152 15.06 4.72 13.79
CA TYR A 152 14.31 4.23 12.65
C TYR A 152 13.22 5.21 12.20
N GLU A 153 12.48 5.78 13.14
CA GLU A 153 11.44 6.79 12.90
C GLU A 153 11.99 8.04 12.19
N ARG A 154 13.21 8.45 12.54
CA ARG A 154 13.90 9.57 11.89
C ARG A 154 14.17 9.30 10.40
N TYR A 155 14.64 8.11 10.06
CA TYR A 155 14.87 7.72 8.66
C TYR A 155 13.56 7.55 7.90
N TYR A 156 12.54 6.97 8.52
CA TYR A 156 11.21 6.89 7.93
C TYR A 156 10.67 8.27 7.53
N THR A 157 10.79 9.27 8.41
CA THR A 157 10.33 10.64 8.13
C THR A 157 11.09 11.27 6.96
N ALA A 158 12.33 10.86 6.70
CA ALA A 158 13.10 11.36 5.57
C ALA A 158 12.74 10.68 4.23
N LEU A 159 12.11 9.49 4.28
CA LEU A 159 11.70 8.72 3.08
C LEU A 159 10.28 9.08 2.59
N VAL A 160 9.43 9.64 3.43
CA VAL A 160 8.04 10.02 3.10
C VAL A 160 7.89 11.52 2.97
#